data_4c0666a068e8fc5709d2bb1376f63d2a
#
_entry.id   4c0666a068e8fc5709d2bb1376f63d2a
#
_cell.length_a   1.000
_cell.length_b   1.000
_cell.length_c   1.000
_cell.angle_alpha   90.00
_cell.angle_beta   90.00
_cell.angle_gamma   90.00
#
_symmetry.space_group_name_H-M   'P 1'
#
loop_
_entity.id
_entity.type
_entity.pdbx_description
1 polymer ?
#
loop_
_entity_poly.entity_id
_entity_poly.type
_entity_poly.pdbx_seq_one_letter_code
_entity_poly.pdbx_strand_id
1 'polypeptide(L)'
;MLTGCQKESTITTVQPGDKNTSEGSIVIADKTFDGLNGLVFGQITASGLKSGTLGTCPSITATLTTSFPVTITFDWGTGCASADDGITRSGKITASVSGMMNMVSSVLTFTFTDFVSEGNKISGVHKITYLGLNTGNNWPRYSIFTEAKIEFPDKKFINYRAEYIRLHAEGSATPLIIADDVWRIEGKSSGKTREGINWTASYPSAVVKKASCKWFSSGSVLITPEVGPSCIIDYGDGTCDNKATLKIEDKTINIEL
;
A
#
# COMPACT_ATOMS: atom_id res chain seq x y z
N MET A 1 17.73 24.29 -48.48
CA MET A 1 16.43 23.98 -47.88
C MET A 1 16.62 22.72 -47.03
N LEU A 2 16.77 22.89 -45.73
CA LEU A 2 16.90 21.79 -44.78
C LEU A 2 15.61 21.80 -43.97
N THR A 3 14.70 20.88 -44.27
CA THR A 3 13.50 20.60 -43.49
C THR A 3 13.91 19.73 -42.32
N GLY A 4 14.10 20.34 -41.15
CA GLY A 4 14.25 19.63 -39.90
C GLY A 4 12.92 19.04 -39.48
N CYS A 5 12.80 17.72 -39.44
CA CYS A 5 11.74 17.03 -38.73
C CYS A 5 11.91 17.29 -37.22
N GLN A 6 11.15 18.22 -36.67
CA GLN A 6 10.87 18.25 -35.23
C GLN A 6 9.99 17.06 -34.94
N LYS A 7 10.52 16.07 -34.27
CA LYS A 7 9.76 15.01 -33.64
C LYS A 7 9.03 15.65 -32.46
N GLU A 8 7.79 16.10 -32.68
CA GLU A 8 6.88 16.40 -31.58
C GLU A 8 6.76 15.13 -30.77
N SER A 9 7.33 15.12 -29.57
CA SER A 9 7.00 14.14 -28.58
C SER A 9 5.54 14.39 -28.17
N THR A 10 4.63 13.68 -28.77
CA THR A 10 3.24 13.59 -28.34
C THR A 10 3.30 13.09 -26.88
N ILE A 11 3.11 14.01 -25.93
CA ILE A 11 2.83 13.64 -24.54
C ILE A 11 1.48 12.96 -24.59
N THR A 12 1.51 11.64 -24.66
CA THR A 12 0.33 10.82 -24.48
C THR A 12 -0.25 11.22 -23.13
N THR A 13 -1.53 11.59 -23.07
CA THR A 13 -2.23 11.91 -21.82
C THR A 13 -2.00 10.75 -20.87
N VAL A 14 -1.17 10.99 -19.84
CA VAL A 14 -0.90 10.01 -18.80
C VAL A 14 -2.22 9.83 -18.04
N GLN A 15 -2.88 8.70 -18.24
CA GLN A 15 -4.03 8.33 -17.43
C GLN A 15 -3.47 7.77 -16.12
N PRO A 16 -3.85 8.32 -14.97
CA PRO A 16 -3.50 7.76 -13.67
C PRO A 16 -4.06 6.35 -13.59
N GLY A 17 -3.22 5.42 -13.22
CA GLY A 17 -3.54 3.99 -13.28
C GLY A 17 -3.17 3.33 -14.62
N ASP A 18 -2.47 4.04 -15.52
CA ASP A 18 -1.78 3.35 -16.62
C ASP A 18 -0.66 2.49 -16.00
N LYS A 19 -0.99 1.21 -15.87
CA LYS A 19 -0.12 0.18 -15.28
C LYS A 19 1.21 -0.02 -16.04
N ASN A 20 1.41 0.65 -17.15
CA ASN A 20 2.64 0.59 -17.95
C ASN A 20 3.64 1.69 -17.57
N THR A 21 3.22 2.69 -16.80
CA THR A 21 4.07 3.81 -16.36
C THR A 21 4.61 3.60 -14.95
N SER A 22 5.62 4.39 -14.57
CA SER A 22 6.21 4.32 -13.22
C SER A 22 5.25 4.83 -12.16
N GLU A 23 4.54 5.92 -12.43
CA GLU A 23 3.51 6.48 -11.56
C GLU A 23 2.31 5.55 -11.39
N GLY A 24 1.84 4.93 -12.46
CA GLY A 24 0.78 3.92 -12.36
C GLY A 24 1.23 2.68 -11.59
N SER A 25 2.48 2.27 -11.75
CA SER A 25 3.06 1.14 -11.02
C SER A 25 3.09 1.38 -9.51
N ILE A 26 3.51 2.58 -9.06
CA ILE A 26 3.55 2.91 -7.63
C ILE A 26 2.16 3.05 -7.05
N VAL A 27 1.22 3.70 -7.75
CA VAL A 27 -0.17 3.85 -7.29
C VAL A 27 -0.84 2.49 -7.08
N ILE A 28 -0.66 1.55 -8.02
CA ILE A 28 -1.19 0.19 -7.90
C ILE A 28 -0.57 -0.55 -6.71
N ALA A 29 0.75 -0.47 -6.53
CA ALA A 29 1.44 -1.16 -5.47
C ALA A 29 1.07 -0.58 -4.10
N ASP A 30 1.11 0.74 -3.94
CA ASP A 30 0.78 1.42 -2.68
C ASP A 30 -0.68 1.15 -2.28
N LYS A 31 -1.64 1.24 -3.21
CA LYS A 31 -3.05 0.88 -2.97
C LYS A 31 -3.19 -0.57 -2.50
N THR A 32 -2.49 -1.48 -3.17
CA THR A 32 -2.54 -2.91 -2.84
C THR A 32 -2.06 -3.16 -1.42
N PHE A 33 -0.87 -2.68 -1.05
CA PHE A 33 -0.27 -2.97 0.26
C PHE A 33 -0.87 -2.14 1.39
N ASP A 34 -1.34 -0.90 1.14
CA ASP A 34 -2.10 -0.15 2.15
C ASP A 34 -3.43 -0.84 2.47
N GLY A 35 -4.14 -1.35 1.47
CA GLY A 35 -5.36 -2.14 1.67
C GLY A 35 -5.11 -3.40 2.51
N LEU A 36 -3.99 -4.12 2.28
CA LEU A 36 -3.61 -5.27 3.10
C LEU A 36 -3.27 -4.88 4.54
N ASN A 37 -2.62 -3.75 4.76
CA ASN A 37 -2.37 -3.21 6.10
C ASN A 37 -3.68 -2.97 6.85
N GLY A 38 -4.64 -2.30 6.22
CA GLY A 38 -5.95 -2.02 6.82
C GLY A 38 -6.70 -3.30 7.19
N LEU A 39 -6.70 -4.30 6.30
CA LEU A 39 -7.35 -5.58 6.52
C LEU A 39 -6.81 -6.30 7.78
N VAL A 40 -5.50 -6.38 7.92
CA VAL A 40 -4.87 -7.17 9.01
C VAL A 40 -4.83 -6.39 10.30
N PHE A 41 -4.50 -5.10 10.31
CA PHE A 41 -4.55 -4.28 11.51
C PHE A 41 -5.95 -4.21 12.10
N GLY A 42 -6.98 -4.21 11.27
CA GLY A 42 -8.37 -4.28 11.72
C GLY A 42 -8.71 -5.54 12.54
N GLN A 43 -7.94 -6.61 12.40
CA GLN A 43 -8.14 -7.88 13.11
C GLN A 43 -7.22 -8.05 14.32
N ILE A 44 -6.11 -7.32 14.38
CA ILE A 44 -5.13 -7.39 15.47
C ILE A 44 -5.33 -6.17 16.37
N THR A 45 -5.88 -6.36 17.56
CA THR A 45 -5.90 -5.31 18.58
C THR A 45 -4.63 -5.35 19.43
N ALA A 46 -4.32 -4.28 20.15
CA ALA A 46 -3.20 -4.24 21.09
C ALA A 46 -3.25 -5.33 22.17
N SER A 47 -4.43 -5.87 22.47
CA SER A 47 -4.68 -6.91 23.49
C SER A 47 -4.86 -8.31 22.89
N GLY A 48 -4.77 -8.47 21.57
CA GLY A 48 -4.94 -9.77 20.90
C GLY A 48 -5.81 -9.70 19.65
N LEU A 49 -6.24 -10.86 19.19
CA LEU A 49 -7.15 -11.00 18.05
C LEU A 49 -8.58 -10.63 18.43
N LYS A 50 -9.27 -9.92 17.56
CA LYS A 50 -10.72 -9.80 17.69
C LYS A 50 -11.35 -11.20 17.58
N SER A 51 -11.96 -11.67 18.66
CA SER A 51 -12.79 -12.88 18.62
C SER A 51 -14.12 -12.50 17.98
N GLY A 52 -14.35 -12.94 16.77
CA GLY A 52 -15.63 -12.77 16.09
C GLY A 52 -15.63 -13.52 14.77
N THR A 53 -16.72 -14.17 14.44
CA THR A 53 -17.03 -14.66 13.11
C THR A 53 -17.23 -13.43 12.22
N LEU A 54 -16.14 -12.95 11.63
CA LEU A 54 -16.22 -12.00 10.55
C LEU A 54 -16.78 -12.74 9.34
N GLY A 55 -17.60 -12.06 8.60
CA GLY A 55 -18.41 -12.53 7.52
C GLY A 55 -17.89 -13.71 6.69
N THR A 56 -18.70 -14.23 5.83
CA THR A 56 -18.37 -15.42 5.02
C THR A 56 -17.20 -15.19 4.04
N CYS A 57 -16.71 -13.96 3.89
CA CYS A 57 -15.61 -13.60 2.97
C CYS A 57 -14.76 -12.44 3.49
N PRO A 58 -13.44 -12.67 3.75
CA PRO A 58 -12.78 -13.98 3.82
C PRO A 58 -13.21 -14.79 5.03
N SER A 59 -13.00 -16.10 4.99
CA SER A 59 -12.99 -16.89 6.23
C SER A 59 -11.70 -16.58 6.99
N ILE A 60 -11.81 -16.27 8.27
CA ILE A 60 -10.66 -15.91 9.11
C ILE A 60 -10.48 -17.00 10.16
N THR A 61 -9.31 -17.59 10.19
CA THR A 61 -8.92 -18.55 11.22
C THR A 61 -7.67 -18.06 11.92
N ALA A 62 -7.61 -18.22 13.22
CA ALA A 62 -6.45 -17.88 14.01
C ALA A 62 -5.98 -19.10 14.80
N THR A 63 -4.70 -19.40 14.73
CA THR A 63 -4.07 -20.39 15.59
C THR A 63 -3.77 -19.68 16.92
N LEU A 64 -4.69 -19.76 17.85
CA LEU A 64 -4.51 -19.25 19.20
C LEU A 64 -3.61 -20.22 19.96
N THR A 65 -2.33 -19.89 20.06
CA THR A 65 -1.38 -20.56 20.94
C THR A 65 -1.19 -19.69 22.18
N THR A 66 -0.81 -20.31 23.30
CA THR A 66 -0.45 -19.58 24.52
C THR A 66 0.90 -18.84 24.39
N SER A 67 1.58 -19.00 23.26
CA SER A 67 2.87 -18.41 22.96
C SER A 67 2.94 -17.90 21.53
N PHE A 68 3.76 -16.89 21.29
CA PHE A 68 4.09 -16.42 19.96
C PHE A 68 5.05 -17.39 19.24
N PRO A 69 5.06 -17.44 17.88
CA PRO A 69 4.24 -16.63 16.99
C PRO A 69 2.77 -17.08 16.91
N VAL A 70 1.86 -16.11 16.75
CA VAL A 70 0.46 -16.33 16.45
C VAL A 70 0.26 -16.21 14.94
N THR A 71 -0.56 -17.07 14.36
CA THR A 71 -0.85 -17.05 12.93
C THR A 71 -2.33 -16.80 12.67
N ILE A 72 -2.62 -15.86 11.78
CA ILE A 72 -3.96 -15.54 11.30
C ILE A 72 -4.00 -15.84 9.81
N THR A 73 -4.97 -16.62 9.38
CA THR A 73 -5.17 -16.94 7.96
C THR A 73 -6.47 -16.28 7.49
N PHE A 74 -6.37 -15.52 6.42
CA PHE A 74 -7.46 -14.97 5.64
C PHE A 74 -7.60 -15.82 4.39
N ASP A 75 -8.72 -16.50 4.22
CA ASP A 75 -8.97 -17.42 3.10
C ASP A 75 -10.19 -16.96 2.30
N TRP A 76 -9.96 -16.52 1.06
CA TRP A 76 -11.01 -16.14 0.09
C TRP A 76 -11.41 -17.31 -0.80
N GLY A 77 -10.83 -18.51 -0.60
CA GLY A 77 -11.11 -19.70 -1.41
C GLY A 77 -10.90 -19.46 -2.91
N THR A 78 -11.90 -19.83 -3.71
CA THR A 78 -11.88 -19.63 -5.18
C THR A 78 -12.20 -18.19 -5.61
N GLY A 79 -12.66 -17.35 -4.67
CA GLY A 79 -12.90 -15.93 -4.91
C GLY A 79 -14.21 -15.43 -4.31
N CYS A 80 -14.12 -14.29 -3.62
CA CYS A 80 -15.28 -13.56 -3.11
C CYS A 80 -14.95 -12.10 -2.89
N ALA A 81 -15.97 -11.24 -2.81
CA ALA A 81 -15.83 -9.83 -2.47
C ALA A 81 -15.75 -9.67 -0.95
N SER A 82 -14.70 -9.01 -0.46
CA SER A 82 -14.55 -8.70 0.97
C SER A 82 -15.64 -7.72 1.42
N ALA A 83 -16.28 -7.99 2.56
CA ALA A 83 -17.35 -7.15 3.07
C ALA A 83 -16.87 -5.74 3.44
N ASP A 84 -15.61 -5.58 3.85
CA ASP A 84 -15.07 -4.33 4.37
C ASP A 84 -14.81 -3.29 3.27
N ASP A 85 -14.36 -3.71 2.09
CA ASP A 85 -13.94 -2.81 1.00
C ASP A 85 -14.54 -3.14 -0.37
N GLY A 86 -15.33 -4.23 -0.48
CA GLY A 86 -15.94 -4.68 -1.72
C GLY A 86 -14.96 -5.26 -2.75
N ILE A 87 -13.68 -5.36 -2.41
CA ILE A 87 -12.65 -5.86 -3.32
C ILE A 87 -12.76 -7.37 -3.48
N THR A 88 -12.82 -7.84 -4.72
CA THR A 88 -12.81 -9.28 -5.04
C THR A 88 -11.39 -9.82 -4.91
N ARG A 89 -11.23 -10.84 -4.06
CA ARG A 89 -9.97 -11.55 -3.84
C ARG A 89 -10.18 -13.05 -3.92
N SER A 90 -9.10 -13.80 -4.15
CA SER A 90 -9.06 -15.27 -4.06
C SER A 90 -7.73 -15.73 -3.46
N GLY A 91 -7.64 -17.00 -3.07
CA GLY A 91 -6.45 -17.54 -2.42
C GLY A 91 -6.35 -17.12 -0.96
N LYS A 92 -5.13 -17.11 -0.42
CA LYS A 92 -4.92 -16.93 1.04
C LYS A 92 -3.82 -15.94 1.35
N ILE A 93 -4.00 -15.24 2.48
CA ILE A 93 -2.94 -14.53 3.18
C ILE A 93 -2.78 -15.18 4.56
N THR A 94 -1.55 -15.51 4.91
CA THR A 94 -1.19 -15.92 6.26
C THR A 94 -0.37 -14.81 6.90
N ALA A 95 -0.87 -14.26 7.99
CA ALA A 95 -0.21 -13.23 8.79
C ALA A 95 0.37 -13.87 10.06
N SER A 96 1.69 -13.88 10.18
CA SER A 96 2.40 -14.39 11.37
C SER A 96 2.88 -13.24 12.23
N VAL A 97 2.51 -13.24 13.50
CA VAL A 97 2.83 -12.20 14.49
C VAL A 97 3.82 -12.76 15.50
N SER A 98 5.02 -12.17 15.60
CA SER A 98 6.08 -12.67 16.47
C SER A 98 5.96 -12.25 17.94
N GLY A 99 5.12 -11.29 18.26
CA GLY A 99 4.88 -10.72 19.59
C GLY A 99 3.72 -9.74 19.58
N MET A 100 3.33 -9.21 20.74
CA MET A 100 2.29 -8.18 20.80
C MET A 100 2.74 -6.95 19.97
N MET A 101 1.88 -6.43 19.10
CA MET A 101 2.22 -5.34 18.18
C MET A 101 2.40 -3.96 18.87
N ASN A 102 2.37 -3.91 20.20
CA ASN A 102 2.79 -2.79 21.04
C ASN A 102 4.14 -3.04 21.75
N MET A 103 4.79 -4.17 21.50
CA MET A 103 6.15 -4.47 22.00
C MET A 103 7.17 -4.18 20.88
N VAL A 104 8.20 -3.41 21.23
CA VAL A 104 9.29 -3.07 20.30
C VAL A 104 9.92 -4.33 19.70
N SER A 105 10.19 -4.28 18.41
CA SER A 105 10.71 -5.39 17.59
C SER A 105 9.70 -6.52 17.31
N SER A 106 8.42 -6.39 17.70
CA SER A 106 7.40 -7.31 17.22
C SER A 106 7.19 -7.14 15.71
N VAL A 107 7.12 -8.27 15.01
CA VAL A 107 7.04 -8.33 13.55
C VAL A 107 5.77 -9.05 13.14
N LEU A 108 5.03 -8.42 12.25
CA LEU A 108 3.94 -9.03 11.48
C LEU A 108 4.46 -9.33 10.08
N THR A 109 4.41 -10.60 9.66
CA THR A 109 4.87 -11.05 8.35
C THR A 109 3.70 -11.64 7.57
N PHE A 110 3.53 -11.19 6.32
CA PHE A 110 2.51 -11.69 5.41
C PHE A 110 3.13 -12.71 4.45
N THR A 111 2.43 -13.81 4.26
CA THR A 111 2.72 -14.83 3.24
C THR A 111 1.50 -14.98 2.34
N PHE A 112 1.73 -15.01 1.03
CA PHE A 112 0.71 -15.10 0.00
C PHE A 112 0.69 -16.50 -0.60
N THR A 113 -0.48 -17.17 -0.61
CA THR A 113 -0.67 -18.48 -1.24
C THR A 113 -1.74 -18.35 -2.31
N ASP A 114 -1.34 -18.40 -3.58
CA ASP A 114 -2.19 -18.17 -4.75
C ASP A 114 -3.11 -16.96 -4.63
N PHE A 115 -2.62 -15.94 -3.94
CA PHE A 115 -3.40 -14.76 -3.62
C PHE A 115 -3.56 -13.86 -4.83
N VAL A 116 -4.81 -13.53 -5.13
CA VAL A 116 -5.21 -12.62 -6.22
C VAL A 116 -6.09 -11.52 -5.61
N SER A 117 -5.83 -10.28 -5.98
CA SER A 117 -6.63 -9.10 -5.62
C SER A 117 -6.91 -8.27 -6.87
N GLU A 118 -8.18 -7.94 -7.12
CA GLU A 118 -8.61 -7.19 -8.32
C GLU A 118 -8.08 -7.84 -9.63
N GLY A 119 -8.01 -9.19 -9.69
CA GLY A 119 -7.52 -9.95 -10.84
C GLY A 119 -5.98 -10.04 -10.95
N ASN A 120 -5.23 -9.40 -10.08
CA ASN A 120 -3.77 -9.41 -10.09
C ASN A 120 -3.22 -10.40 -9.06
N LYS A 121 -2.31 -11.31 -9.48
CA LYS A 121 -1.64 -12.24 -8.57
C LYS A 121 -0.52 -11.53 -7.82
N ILE A 122 -0.54 -11.65 -6.49
CA ILE A 122 0.42 -11.00 -5.60
C ILE A 122 1.29 -12.07 -4.95
N SER A 123 2.60 -11.86 -4.98
CA SER A 123 3.58 -12.74 -4.34
C SER A 123 4.74 -11.91 -3.78
N GLY A 124 5.51 -12.49 -2.86
CA GLY A 124 6.64 -11.85 -2.23
C GLY A 124 6.53 -11.79 -0.72
N VAL A 125 7.10 -10.76 -0.12
CA VAL A 125 7.16 -10.55 1.33
C VAL A 125 6.67 -9.15 1.67
N HIS A 126 5.82 -9.08 2.68
CA HIS A 126 5.40 -7.83 3.31
C HIS A 126 5.54 -7.96 4.82
N LYS A 127 6.25 -7.02 5.45
CA LYS A 127 6.54 -7.05 6.88
C LYS A 127 6.26 -5.72 7.52
N ILE A 128 5.73 -5.76 8.73
CA ILE A 128 5.50 -4.60 9.58
C ILE A 128 6.19 -4.86 10.91
N THR A 129 7.07 -3.96 11.33
CA THR A 129 7.79 -4.05 12.59
C THR A 129 7.44 -2.87 13.46
N TYR A 130 7.02 -3.11 14.69
CA TYR A 130 6.79 -2.03 15.66
C TYR A 130 8.14 -1.52 16.20
N LEU A 131 8.35 -0.21 16.10
CA LEU A 131 9.61 0.46 16.48
C LEU A 131 9.50 1.25 17.79
N GLY A 132 8.39 1.16 18.49
CA GLY A 132 8.11 1.99 19.67
C GLY A 132 7.47 3.33 19.28
N LEU A 133 7.52 4.27 20.22
CA LEU A 133 7.00 5.62 20.01
C LEU A 133 8.06 6.51 19.35
N ASN A 134 7.64 7.46 18.53
CA ASN A 134 8.56 8.50 18.07
C ASN A 134 8.82 9.55 19.16
N THR A 135 9.99 10.18 19.11
CA THR A 135 10.45 11.12 20.16
C THR A 135 9.74 12.47 20.14
N GLY A 136 9.09 12.84 19.04
CA GLY A 136 8.45 14.15 18.90
C GLY A 136 7.03 14.22 19.45
N ASN A 137 6.19 13.28 19.03
CA ASN A 137 4.73 13.32 19.27
C ASN A 137 4.24 12.15 20.11
N ASN A 138 5.12 11.19 20.47
CA ASN A 138 4.77 9.91 21.10
C ASN A 138 3.79 9.07 20.25
N TRP A 139 3.85 9.21 18.93
CA TRP A 139 3.06 8.39 18.02
C TRP A 139 3.68 7.00 17.87
N PRO A 140 2.87 5.94 17.87
CA PRO A 140 3.35 4.60 17.50
C PRO A 140 3.98 4.61 16.11
N ARG A 141 5.17 4.02 16.02
CA ARG A 141 5.99 4.01 14.81
C ARG A 141 6.21 2.60 14.32
N TYR A 142 6.01 2.38 13.04
CA TYR A 142 6.19 1.09 12.38
C TYR A 142 7.12 1.22 11.19
N SER A 143 8.01 0.26 11.01
CA SER A 143 8.74 0.05 9.77
C SER A 143 7.94 -0.89 8.89
N ILE A 144 7.76 -0.51 7.65
CA ILE A 144 7.13 -1.32 6.60
C ILE A 144 8.22 -1.73 5.62
N PHE A 145 8.35 -3.01 5.37
CA PHE A 145 9.19 -3.56 4.33
C PHE A 145 8.33 -4.39 3.37
N THR A 146 8.42 -4.09 2.10
CA THR A 146 7.74 -4.84 1.02
C THR A 146 8.75 -5.19 -0.06
N GLU A 147 8.74 -6.43 -0.48
CA GLU A 147 9.40 -6.89 -1.70
C GLU A 147 8.46 -7.86 -2.40
N ALA A 148 7.87 -7.42 -3.49
CA ALA A 148 6.74 -8.10 -4.08
C ALA A 148 6.73 -8.03 -5.61
N LYS A 149 5.99 -8.99 -6.18
CA LYS A 149 5.61 -9.04 -7.58
C LYS A 149 4.09 -8.97 -7.68
N ILE A 150 3.59 -8.06 -8.52
CA ILE A 150 2.18 -7.95 -8.89
C ILE A 150 2.06 -8.38 -10.35
N GLU A 151 1.53 -9.59 -10.58
CA GLU A 151 1.37 -10.16 -11.91
C GLU A 151 -0.06 -9.95 -12.41
N PHE A 152 -0.19 -9.36 -13.59
CA PHE A 152 -1.46 -9.09 -14.25
C PHE A 152 -1.95 -10.31 -15.04
N PRO A 153 -3.24 -10.34 -15.46
CA PRO A 153 -3.80 -11.46 -16.24
C PRO A 153 -3.05 -11.77 -17.55
N ASP A 154 -2.43 -10.75 -18.17
CA ASP A 154 -1.62 -10.87 -19.39
C ASP A 154 -0.17 -11.35 -19.14
N LYS A 155 0.13 -11.79 -17.90
CA LYS A 155 1.44 -12.29 -17.45
C LYS A 155 2.55 -11.26 -17.36
N LYS A 156 2.32 -10.01 -17.73
CA LYS A 156 3.21 -8.91 -17.39
C LYS A 156 3.13 -8.64 -15.90
N PHE A 157 4.16 -8.02 -15.32
CA PHE A 157 4.20 -7.79 -13.88
C PHE A 157 4.95 -6.53 -13.51
N ILE A 158 4.63 -6.02 -12.33
CA ILE A 158 5.38 -4.97 -11.64
C ILE A 158 6.22 -5.66 -10.56
N ASN A 159 7.51 -5.34 -10.47
CA ASN A 159 8.29 -5.58 -9.27
C ASN A 159 8.22 -4.32 -8.40
N TYR A 160 8.06 -4.52 -7.10
CA TYR A 160 7.92 -3.44 -6.14
C TYR A 160 8.73 -3.74 -4.87
N ARG A 161 9.51 -2.76 -4.43
CA ARG A 161 10.22 -2.76 -3.16
C ARG A 161 9.94 -1.45 -2.45
N ALA A 162 9.56 -1.52 -1.18
CA ALA A 162 9.30 -0.35 -0.35
C ALA A 162 9.93 -0.49 1.04
N GLU A 163 10.40 0.62 1.56
CA GLU A 163 10.91 0.81 2.90
C GLU A 163 10.30 2.08 3.46
N TYR A 164 9.23 1.93 4.27
CA TYR A 164 8.46 3.04 4.82
C TYR A 164 8.56 3.09 6.34
N ILE A 165 8.45 4.30 6.86
CA ILE A 165 8.04 4.55 8.25
C ILE A 165 6.58 4.98 8.21
N ARG A 166 5.76 4.31 9.00
CA ARG A 166 4.35 4.61 9.20
C ARG A 166 4.14 5.05 10.64
N LEU A 167 3.63 6.26 10.83
CA LEU A 167 3.34 6.86 12.12
C LEU A 167 1.82 6.85 12.34
N HIS A 168 1.37 6.33 13.48
CA HIS A 168 -0.03 6.34 13.87
C HIS A 168 -0.33 7.69 14.56
N ALA A 169 -0.71 8.69 13.76
CA ALA A 169 -0.80 10.08 14.20
C ALA A 169 -2.06 10.36 15.03
N GLU A 170 -3.17 9.70 14.71
CA GLU A 170 -4.43 9.80 15.43
C GLU A 170 -5.06 8.42 15.58
N GLY A 171 -5.95 8.22 16.55
CA GLY A 171 -6.66 6.96 16.78
C GLY A 171 -5.91 5.92 17.62
N SER A 172 -4.61 6.12 17.91
CA SER A 172 -3.81 5.14 18.66
C SER A 172 -4.29 4.90 20.11
N ALA A 173 -5.04 5.83 20.71
CA ALA A 173 -5.64 5.70 22.02
C ALA A 173 -6.99 4.96 22.00
N THR A 174 -7.58 4.75 20.84
CA THR A 174 -8.90 4.14 20.61
C THR A 174 -8.80 2.85 19.78
N PRO A 175 -8.06 1.82 20.20
CA PRO A 175 -7.67 0.68 19.37
C PRO A 175 -8.85 -0.17 18.83
N LEU A 176 -10.06 0.05 19.32
CA LEU A 176 -11.28 -0.60 18.82
C LEU A 176 -12.03 0.24 17.77
N ILE A 177 -11.66 1.50 17.58
CA ILE A 177 -12.28 2.44 16.66
C ILE A 177 -11.28 2.71 15.53
N ILE A 178 -11.35 1.91 14.47
CA ILE A 178 -10.42 2.06 13.34
C ILE A 178 -10.71 3.31 12.51
N ALA A 179 -11.96 3.78 12.52
CA ALA A 179 -12.40 4.87 11.64
C ALA A 179 -11.75 6.23 11.97
N ASP A 180 -11.22 6.42 13.18
CA ASP A 180 -10.51 7.63 13.62
C ASP A 180 -8.98 7.55 13.41
N ASP A 181 -8.47 6.44 12.90
CA ASP A 181 -7.05 6.27 12.64
C ASP A 181 -6.57 7.19 11.52
N VAL A 182 -5.48 7.91 11.80
CA VAL A 182 -4.73 8.69 10.81
C VAL A 182 -3.29 8.23 10.79
N TRP A 183 -2.81 7.92 9.61
CA TRP A 183 -1.47 7.43 9.37
C TRP A 183 -0.66 8.42 8.53
N ARG A 184 0.58 8.67 8.93
CA ARG A 184 1.55 9.42 8.13
C ARG A 184 2.62 8.44 7.64
N ILE A 185 2.89 8.48 6.33
CA ILE A 185 3.76 7.52 5.65
C ILE A 185 4.87 8.30 4.98
N GLU A 186 6.11 7.91 5.24
CA GLU A 186 7.32 8.47 4.64
C GLU A 186 8.34 7.37 4.36
N GLY A 187 9.26 7.61 3.44
CA GLY A 187 10.30 6.65 3.12
C GLY A 187 10.67 6.67 1.65
N LYS A 188 10.89 5.48 1.11
CA LYS A 188 11.30 5.29 -0.29
C LYS A 188 10.71 4.00 -0.84
N SER A 189 10.54 3.98 -2.16
CA SER A 189 10.23 2.77 -2.90
C SER A 189 10.98 2.73 -4.22
N SER A 190 11.01 1.57 -4.83
CA SER A 190 11.62 1.33 -6.13
C SER A 190 10.93 0.16 -6.80
N GLY A 191 11.11 0.04 -8.09
CA GLY A 191 10.52 -1.09 -8.78
C GLY A 191 10.86 -1.12 -10.25
N LYS A 192 10.11 -1.96 -10.93
CA LYS A 192 10.17 -2.11 -12.38
C LYS A 192 8.74 -2.12 -12.91
N THR A 193 8.46 -1.30 -13.92
CA THR A 193 7.18 -1.27 -14.60
C THR A 193 6.93 -2.56 -15.38
N ARG A 194 5.71 -2.76 -15.85
CA ARG A 194 5.34 -3.87 -16.76
C ARG A 194 6.12 -3.88 -18.07
N GLU A 195 6.63 -2.72 -18.50
CA GLU A 195 7.46 -2.57 -19.70
C GLU A 195 8.96 -2.71 -19.40
N GLY A 196 9.32 -3.02 -18.16
CA GLY A 196 10.71 -3.28 -17.78
C GLY A 196 11.52 -2.06 -17.38
N ILE A 197 10.93 -0.87 -17.27
CA ILE A 197 11.60 0.37 -16.87
C ILE A 197 11.76 0.39 -15.35
N ASN A 198 12.99 0.55 -14.87
CA ASN A 198 13.26 0.74 -13.45
C ASN A 198 12.85 2.16 -13.02
N TRP A 199 12.46 2.28 -11.77
CA TRP A 199 12.13 3.55 -11.15
C TRP A 199 12.45 3.56 -9.66
N THR A 200 12.63 4.75 -9.11
CA THR A 200 12.72 5.01 -7.67
C THR A 200 11.71 6.06 -7.28
N ALA A 201 11.29 6.04 -6.01
CA ALA A 201 10.42 7.07 -5.46
C ALA A 201 10.83 7.45 -4.05
N SER A 202 10.59 8.71 -3.70
CA SER A 202 10.78 9.29 -2.37
C SER A 202 9.57 10.14 -2.01
N TYR A 203 9.43 10.44 -0.72
CA TYR A 203 8.26 11.12 -0.15
C TYR A 203 8.69 12.50 0.38
N PRO A 204 8.72 13.56 -0.47
CA PRO A 204 9.12 14.92 -0.07
C PRO A 204 8.24 15.47 1.05
N SER A 205 6.98 15.11 1.08
CA SER A 205 6.09 15.31 2.22
C SER A 205 5.40 14.00 2.57
N ALA A 206 5.24 13.74 3.87
CA ALA A 206 4.60 12.53 4.34
C ALA A 206 3.20 12.39 3.75
N VAL A 207 2.92 11.23 3.16
CA VAL A 207 1.59 10.91 2.64
C VAL A 207 0.68 10.55 3.81
N VAL A 208 -0.54 11.09 3.81
CA VAL A 208 -1.52 10.89 4.87
C VAL A 208 -2.63 9.96 4.41
N LYS A 209 -2.87 8.92 5.22
CA LYS A 209 -3.98 7.99 5.07
C LYS A 209 -4.89 8.07 6.28
N LYS A 210 -6.14 8.46 6.07
CA LYS A 210 -7.22 8.34 7.06
C LYS A 210 -7.91 7.00 6.86
N ALA A 211 -8.16 6.24 7.92
CA ALA A 211 -8.82 4.93 7.82
C ALA A 211 -10.27 5.05 7.28
N SER A 212 -10.92 6.19 7.57
CA SER A 212 -12.25 6.54 7.02
C SER A 212 -12.22 6.95 5.55
N CYS A 213 -11.04 7.06 4.92
CA CYS A 213 -10.88 7.47 3.54
C CYS A 213 -10.27 6.36 2.68
N LYS A 214 -10.87 6.09 1.53
CA LYS A 214 -10.37 5.07 0.59
C LYS A 214 -9.02 5.45 -0.01
N TRP A 215 -8.75 6.73 -0.20
CA TRP A 215 -7.56 7.26 -0.87
C TRP A 215 -6.60 7.92 0.11
N PHE A 216 -5.37 8.15 -0.31
CA PHE A 216 -4.49 9.10 0.37
C PHE A 216 -5.09 10.50 0.27
N SER A 217 -5.01 11.27 1.34
CA SER A 217 -5.69 12.56 1.43
C SER A 217 -4.75 13.75 1.31
N SER A 218 -3.46 13.58 1.55
CA SER A 218 -2.46 14.64 1.36
C SER A 218 -1.04 14.06 1.29
N GLY A 219 -0.08 14.93 1.02
CA GLY A 219 1.33 14.57 0.88
C GLY A 219 1.73 14.37 -0.57
N SER A 220 3.00 14.08 -0.82
CA SER A 220 3.52 13.97 -2.18
C SER A 220 4.56 12.89 -2.33
N VAL A 221 4.62 12.33 -3.55
CA VAL A 221 5.58 11.30 -3.96
C VAL A 221 6.33 11.79 -5.20
N LEU A 222 7.64 11.91 -5.10
CA LEU A 222 8.54 12.16 -6.24
C LEU A 222 8.96 10.82 -6.83
N ILE A 223 8.68 10.62 -8.10
CA ILE A 223 9.00 9.41 -8.86
C ILE A 223 10.05 9.74 -9.90
N THR A 224 11.13 8.97 -9.92
CA THR A 224 12.25 9.13 -10.87
C THR A 224 12.40 7.83 -11.65
N PRO A 225 11.88 7.77 -12.89
CA PRO A 225 12.09 6.64 -13.77
C PRO A 225 13.54 6.63 -14.31
N GLU A 226 14.04 5.46 -14.69
CA GLU A 226 15.34 5.31 -15.38
C GLU A 226 15.33 5.99 -16.76
N VAL A 227 14.17 6.05 -17.40
CA VAL A 227 13.97 6.67 -18.72
C VAL A 227 12.77 7.60 -18.67
N GLY A 228 12.97 8.86 -19.03
CA GLY A 228 11.95 9.89 -19.04
C GLY A 228 12.09 10.89 -17.89
N PRO A 229 11.21 11.89 -17.82
CA PRO A 229 11.26 12.91 -16.79
C PRO A 229 10.77 12.37 -15.44
N SER A 230 11.28 12.95 -14.35
CA SER A 230 10.72 12.75 -13.02
C SER A 230 9.34 13.40 -12.92
N CYS A 231 8.48 12.83 -12.08
CA CYS A 231 7.17 13.39 -11.83
C CYS A 231 6.84 13.40 -10.32
N ILE A 232 5.92 14.26 -9.94
CA ILE A 232 5.43 14.37 -8.56
C ILE A 232 3.92 14.10 -8.58
N ILE A 233 3.48 13.14 -7.77
CA ILE A 233 2.07 12.99 -7.41
C ILE A 233 1.85 13.77 -6.12
N ASP A 234 0.87 14.67 -6.12
CA ASP A 234 0.40 15.40 -4.95
C ASP A 234 -1.05 15.00 -4.66
N TYR A 235 -1.27 14.45 -3.47
CA TYR A 235 -2.56 13.90 -3.02
C TYR A 235 -3.49 14.97 -2.43
N GLY A 236 -3.12 16.26 -2.50
CA GLY A 236 -3.99 17.37 -2.13
C GLY A 236 -3.86 17.84 -0.68
N ASP A 237 -4.92 18.45 -0.18
CA ASP A 237 -4.94 19.28 1.03
C ASP A 237 -5.48 18.58 2.30
N GLY A 238 -5.81 17.30 2.20
CA GLY A 238 -6.38 16.51 3.29
C GLY A 238 -7.87 16.19 3.11
N THR A 239 -8.49 16.64 2.03
CA THR A 239 -9.85 16.25 1.64
C THR A 239 -9.89 14.77 1.27
N CYS A 240 -10.95 14.06 1.68
CA CYS A 240 -11.12 12.67 1.29
C CYS A 240 -11.86 12.60 -0.05
N ASP A 241 -11.11 12.56 -1.12
CA ASP A 241 -11.63 12.35 -2.47
C ASP A 241 -10.66 11.50 -3.31
N ASN A 242 -11.02 11.17 -4.54
CA ASN A 242 -10.18 10.40 -5.47
C ASN A 242 -9.28 11.29 -6.34
N LYS A 243 -9.03 12.53 -5.95
CA LYS A 243 -8.30 13.49 -6.78
C LYS A 243 -6.85 13.61 -6.32
N ALA A 244 -5.97 13.77 -7.27
CA ALA A 244 -4.58 14.15 -7.07
C ALA A 244 -4.11 14.98 -8.26
N THR A 245 -2.92 15.54 -8.17
CA THR A 245 -2.25 16.16 -9.31
C THR A 245 -0.97 15.41 -9.63
N LEU A 246 -0.68 15.30 -10.92
CA LEU A 246 0.58 14.79 -11.45
C LEU A 246 1.33 15.94 -12.10
N LYS A 247 2.48 16.31 -11.53
CA LYS A 247 3.37 17.32 -12.09
C LYS A 247 4.54 16.66 -12.80
N ILE A 248 4.69 16.94 -14.09
CA ILE A 248 5.80 16.48 -14.94
C ILE A 248 6.39 17.73 -15.58
N GLU A 249 7.65 18.05 -15.27
CA GLU A 249 8.30 19.29 -15.69
C GLU A 249 7.43 20.53 -15.32
N ASP A 250 7.05 21.34 -16.28
CA ASP A 250 6.20 22.52 -16.09
C ASP A 250 4.69 22.25 -16.25
N LYS A 251 4.31 21.00 -16.48
CA LYS A 251 2.89 20.61 -16.68
C LYS A 251 2.33 20.00 -15.41
N THR A 252 1.11 20.44 -15.06
CA THR A 252 0.31 19.85 -13.99
C THR A 252 -0.97 19.29 -14.59
N ILE A 253 -1.26 18.05 -14.28
CA ILE A 253 -2.41 17.29 -14.79
C ILE A 253 -3.22 16.82 -13.57
N ASN A 254 -4.54 17.07 -13.59
CA ASN A 254 -5.45 16.49 -12.60
C ASN A 254 -5.62 15.00 -12.89
N ILE A 255 -5.55 14.20 -11.87
CA ILE A 255 -5.65 12.74 -11.96
C ILE A 255 -6.70 12.21 -10.97
N GLU A 256 -7.30 11.07 -11.30
CA GLU A 256 -8.17 10.31 -10.40
C GLU A 256 -7.43 9.01 -9.95
N LEU A 257 -7.56 8.67 -8.66
CA LEU A 257 -6.84 7.57 -7.99
C LEU A 257 -7.63 6.24 -8.04
#